data_b099f2f13251453bd53b0ec7da5717c1
#
_entry.id   b099f2f13251453bd53b0ec7da5717c1
#
_cell.length_a   1.000
_cell.length_b   1.000
_cell.length_c   1.000
_cell.angle_alpha   90.00
_cell.angle_beta   90.00
_cell.angle_gamma   90.00
#
_symmetry.space_group_name_H-M   'P 1'
#
loop_
_entity.id
_entity.type
_entity.pdbx_description
1 polymer ?
#
loop_
_entity_poly.entity_id
_entity_poly.type
_entity_poly.pdbx_seq_one_letter_code
_entity_poly.pdbx_strand_id
1 'polypeptide(L)'
;MIRPKPYLIACISCGMMAQNPVKHSTIFQMVGDWDEDDKPDGQLLDENNKRAFLLYQWGVWVTAWSRKMLELGIDIVEARDENGQKKSHFIYGDTDSIKYIGEADFKDYNKERIAECRKTGAFAVDPKGKKHYMGVFESEDEPDTGFAYKAFRTMGAKKYAFKKHLDGPTYVTISGVNKAKGGAELDKHDGLESFSEGFVFVEAGGTESVYSDEPQIKKYQIDGHEIDITPNISILPSTYTLGITGEYERIIKYCRNYIDRPDML
;
A
#
# COMPACT_ATOMS: atom_id res chain seq x y z
N MET A 1 14.75 -19.71 -5.87
CA MET A 1 13.67 -19.18 -6.75
C MET A 1 12.46 -18.93 -5.86
N ILE A 2 12.16 -17.68 -5.54
CA ILE A 2 11.01 -17.30 -4.69
C ILE A 2 9.79 -17.34 -5.61
N ARG A 3 8.88 -18.31 -5.39
CA ARG A 3 7.60 -18.32 -6.11
C ARG A 3 6.70 -17.25 -5.50
N PRO A 4 6.16 -16.31 -6.29
CA PRO A 4 5.23 -15.31 -5.77
C PRO A 4 4.00 -16.00 -5.17
N LYS A 5 3.47 -15.44 -4.09
CA LYS A 5 2.26 -15.97 -3.45
C LYS A 5 1.06 -15.76 -4.39
N PRO A 6 0.09 -16.69 -4.47
CA PRO A 6 -1.03 -16.60 -5.42
C PRO A 6 -1.84 -15.29 -5.34
N TYR A 7 -2.02 -14.72 -4.14
CA TYR A 7 -2.71 -13.44 -3.97
C TYR A 7 -1.91 -12.27 -4.56
N LEU A 8 -0.57 -12.34 -4.52
CA LEU A 8 0.28 -11.32 -5.13
C LEU A 8 0.11 -11.31 -6.66
N ILE A 9 -0.03 -12.49 -7.27
CA ILE A 9 -0.30 -12.61 -8.72
C ILE A 9 -1.66 -11.99 -9.04
N ALA A 10 -2.70 -12.25 -8.23
CA ALA A 10 -4.02 -11.69 -8.43
C ALA A 10 -4.02 -10.15 -8.32
N CYS A 11 -3.33 -9.58 -7.33
CA CYS A 11 -3.18 -8.13 -7.18
C CYS A 11 -2.39 -7.50 -8.34
N ILE A 12 -1.31 -8.14 -8.78
CA ILE A 12 -0.53 -7.67 -9.94
C ILE A 12 -1.38 -7.71 -11.21
N SER A 13 -2.11 -8.81 -11.44
CA SER A 13 -2.98 -8.95 -12.61
C SER A 13 -4.09 -7.89 -12.61
N CYS A 14 -4.70 -7.60 -11.47
CA CYS A 14 -5.69 -6.54 -11.33
C CYS A 14 -5.11 -5.16 -11.66
N GLY A 15 -3.95 -4.83 -11.09
CA GLY A 15 -3.24 -3.60 -11.39
C GLY A 15 -2.87 -3.47 -12.86
N MET A 16 -2.46 -4.56 -13.50
CA MET A 16 -2.16 -4.58 -14.94
C MET A 16 -3.41 -4.35 -15.79
N MET A 17 -4.55 -4.93 -15.44
CA MET A 17 -5.81 -4.75 -16.18
C MET A 17 -6.32 -3.30 -16.10
N ALA A 18 -6.07 -2.61 -14.98
CA ALA A 18 -6.49 -1.22 -14.76
C ALA A 18 -5.46 -0.19 -15.22
N GLN A 19 -4.31 -0.61 -15.74
CA GLN A 19 -3.30 0.33 -16.26
C GLN A 19 -3.79 0.98 -17.55
N ASN A 20 -3.44 2.26 -17.70
CA ASN A 20 -3.52 2.89 -19.01
C ASN A 20 -2.56 2.16 -19.99
N PRO A 21 -3.05 1.55 -21.07
CA PRO A 21 -2.20 0.90 -22.05
C PRO A 21 -1.33 1.90 -22.82
N VAL A 22 -1.77 3.15 -22.83
CA VAL A 22 -1.07 4.27 -23.47
C VAL A 22 -0.15 4.91 -22.44
N LYS A 23 1.15 4.79 -22.65
CA LYS A 23 2.17 5.38 -21.77
C LYS A 23 3.14 6.17 -22.65
N HIS A 24 3.44 7.38 -22.22
CA HIS A 24 4.55 8.11 -22.77
C HIS A 24 5.87 7.41 -22.41
N SER A 25 6.78 7.32 -23.37
CA SER A 25 8.14 6.87 -23.11
C SER A 25 8.92 8.03 -22.54
N THR A 26 9.65 7.79 -21.46
CA THR A 26 10.59 8.77 -20.95
C THR A 26 11.92 8.59 -21.68
N ILE A 27 12.40 9.62 -22.33
CA ILE A 27 13.68 9.63 -23.02
C ILE A 27 14.65 10.58 -22.32
N PHE A 28 15.91 10.18 -22.29
CA PHE A 28 16.96 11.03 -21.81
C PHE A 28 17.45 11.94 -22.95
N GLN A 29 17.36 13.23 -22.77
CA GLN A 29 17.92 14.19 -23.71
C GLN A 29 19.40 14.45 -23.41
N MET A 30 20.23 14.58 -24.45
CA MET A 30 21.68 14.82 -24.32
C MET A 30 22.04 16.14 -23.60
N VAL A 31 21.06 16.95 -23.27
CA VAL A 31 21.25 18.26 -22.57
C VAL A 31 21.03 18.12 -21.05
N GLY A 32 20.95 16.88 -20.54
CA GLY A 32 20.92 16.67 -19.09
C GLY A 32 19.54 16.59 -18.46
N ASP A 33 18.48 16.49 -19.24
CA ASP A 33 17.11 16.41 -18.71
C ASP A 33 16.36 15.18 -19.22
N TRP A 34 15.38 14.72 -18.41
CA TRP A 34 14.46 13.69 -18.81
C TRP A 34 13.19 14.34 -19.36
N ASP A 35 12.77 13.94 -20.54
CA ASP A 35 11.57 14.43 -21.18
C ASP A 35 10.65 13.27 -21.56
N GLU A 36 9.37 13.55 -21.70
CA GLU A 36 8.43 12.60 -22.26
C GLU A 36 8.57 12.56 -23.78
N ASP A 37 8.51 11.36 -24.35
CA ASP A 37 8.53 11.20 -25.81
C ASP A 37 7.23 11.78 -26.38
N ASP A 38 7.34 12.85 -27.16
CA ASP A 38 6.23 13.51 -27.88
C ASP A 38 5.60 12.64 -28.99
N LYS A 39 6.02 11.40 -29.13
CA LYS A 39 5.41 10.52 -30.10
C LYS A 39 3.94 10.29 -29.77
N PRO A 40 3.06 10.56 -30.74
CA PRO A 40 1.63 10.46 -30.53
C PRO A 40 1.23 9.05 -30.11
N ASP A 41 0.30 9.00 -29.18
CA ASP A 41 -0.28 7.79 -28.56
C ASP A 41 -0.69 6.69 -29.54
N GLY A 42 -0.87 7.01 -30.84
CA GLY A 42 -1.14 6.03 -31.88
C GLY A 42 -0.07 4.97 -32.09
N GLN A 43 1.17 5.23 -31.68
CA GLN A 43 2.23 4.20 -31.73
C GLN A 43 2.14 3.19 -30.57
N LEU A 44 1.42 3.51 -29.53
CA LEU A 44 1.20 2.64 -28.37
C LEU A 44 0.04 1.67 -28.57
N LEU A 45 -0.79 1.93 -29.56
CA LEU A 45 -1.82 1.01 -30.09
C LEU A 45 -1.24 0.07 -31.15
N ASP A 46 0.08 0.07 -31.34
CA ASP A 46 0.74 -0.85 -32.28
C ASP A 46 0.32 -2.29 -31.98
N GLU A 47 0.12 -3.07 -33.06
CA GLU A 47 -0.28 -4.48 -33.06
C GLU A 47 0.62 -5.35 -32.15
N ASN A 48 1.81 -4.88 -31.82
CA ASN A 48 2.75 -5.50 -30.90
C ASN A 48 2.51 -5.18 -29.42
N ASN A 49 1.57 -4.31 -29.07
CA ASN A 49 1.26 -4.03 -27.67
C ASN A 49 0.48 -5.18 -27.03
N LYS A 50 1.20 -6.21 -26.58
CA LYS A 50 0.64 -7.40 -25.91
C LYS A 50 -0.22 -7.09 -24.69
N ARG A 51 -0.24 -5.84 -24.19
CA ARG A 51 -1.04 -5.39 -23.07
C ARG A 51 -2.39 -4.81 -23.47
N ALA A 52 -2.60 -4.50 -24.76
CA ALA A 52 -3.85 -3.91 -25.26
C ALA A 52 -5.06 -4.86 -25.19
N PHE A 53 -4.86 -6.17 -24.92
CA PHE A 53 -5.94 -7.14 -24.76
C PHE A 53 -6.53 -7.19 -23.35
N LEU A 54 -5.92 -6.51 -22.37
CA LEU A 54 -6.40 -6.51 -21.00
C LEU A 54 -7.68 -5.68 -20.89
N LEU A 55 -8.75 -6.31 -20.43
CA LEU A 55 -10.06 -5.66 -20.29
C LEU A 55 -10.08 -4.77 -19.06
N TYR A 56 -10.01 -3.47 -19.27
CA TYR A 56 -10.08 -2.44 -18.21
C TYR A 56 -11.29 -2.63 -17.29
N GLN A 57 -12.43 -3.02 -17.86
CA GLN A 57 -13.66 -3.29 -17.12
C GLN A 57 -13.46 -4.34 -16.01
N TRP A 58 -12.64 -5.34 -16.24
CA TRP A 58 -12.36 -6.35 -15.23
C TRP A 58 -11.56 -5.78 -14.07
N GLY A 59 -10.62 -4.88 -14.34
CA GLY A 59 -9.91 -4.16 -13.28
C GLY A 59 -10.86 -3.33 -12.41
N VAL A 60 -11.81 -2.63 -13.05
CA VAL A 60 -12.87 -1.87 -12.33
C VAL A 60 -13.73 -2.79 -11.47
N TRP A 61 -14.19 -3.92 -12.02
CA TRP A 61 -15.01 -4.88 -11.26
C TRP A 61 -14.26 -5.48 -10.07
N VAL A 62 -13.00 -5.87 -10.24
CA VAL A 62 -12.19 -6.44 -9.15
C VAL A 62 -11.99 -5.42 -8.04
N THR A 63 -11.69 -4.16 -8.37
CA THR A 63 -11.54 -3.09 -7.36
C THR A 63 -12.86 -2.76 -6.68
N ALA A 64 -13.98 -2.75 -7.40
CA ALA A 64 -15.30 -2.56 -6.82
C ALA A 64 -15.70 -3.67 -5.84
N TRP A 65 -15.41 -4.93 -6.18
CA TRP A 65 -15.63 -6.07 -5.30
C TRP A 65 -14.75 -6.01 -4.05
N SER A 66 -13.47 -5.67 -4.18
CA SER A 66 -12.57 -5.50 -3.03
C SER A 66 -13.10 -4.43 -2.08
N ARG A 67 -13.54 -3.29 -2.62
CA ARG A 67 -14.16 -2.22 -1.82
C ARG A 67 -15.41 -2.69 -1.11
N LYS A 68 -16.32 -3.39 -1.82
CA LYS A 68 -17.53 -3.96 -1.19
C LYS A 68 -17.19 -4.89 -0.04
N MET A 69 -16.18 -5.76 -0.18
CA MET A 69 -15.78 -6.66 0.90
C MET A 69 -15.22 -5.87 2.09
N LEU A 70 -14.43 -4.83 1.83
CA LEU A 70 -13.91 -3.96 2.88
C LEU A 70 -15.06 -3.27 3.63
N GLU A 71 -16.03 -2.71 2.92
CA GLU A 71 -17.21 -2.06 3.50
C GLU A 71 -18.01 -3.03 4.39
N LEU A 72 -18.29 -4.25 3.93
CA LEU A 72 -18.94 -5.26 4.74
C LEU A 72 -18.17 -5.60 6.02
N GLY A 73 -16.84 -5.64 5.94
CA GLY A 73 -16.00 -5.83 7.12
C GLY A 73 -16.06 -4.64 8.08
N ILE A 74 -16.13 -3.42 7.57
CA ILE A 74 -16.31 -2.20 8.39
C ILE A 74 -17.68 -2.24 9.06
N ASP A 75 -18.74 -2.64 8.36
CA ASP A 75 -20.09 -2.77 8.94
C ASP A 75 -20.11 -3.76 10.11
N ILE A 76 -19.37 -4.88 10.01
CA ILE A 76 -19.24 -5.85 11.10
C ILE A 76 -18.54 -5.21 12.31
N VAL A 77 -17.46 -4.47 12.08
CA VAL A 77 -16.71 -3.77 13.13
C VAL A 77 -17.58 -2.69 13.80
N GLU A 78 -18.38 -1.95 13.02
CA GLU A 78 -19.21 -0.84 13.49
C GLU A 78 -20.60 -1.30 13.98
N ALA A 79 -20.87 -2.60 13.97
CA ALA A 79 -22.16 -3.15 14.41
C ALA A 79 -22.48 -2.79 15.86
N ARG A 80 -23.76 -2.54 16.12
CA ARG A 80 -24.28 -2.27 17.46
C ARG A 80 -24.94 -3.52 18.02
N ASP A 81 -24.82 -3.72 19.31
CA ASP A 81 -25.53 -4.78 20.02
C ASP A 81 -27.01 -4.44 20.20
N GLU A 82 -27.77 -5.35 20.83
CA GLU A 82 -29.21 -5.19 21.11
C GLU A 82 -29.52 -3.94 21.97
N ASN A 83 -28.53 -3.43 22.72
CA ASN A 83 -28.63 -2.24 23.53
C ASN A 83 -28.19 -0.97 22.80
N GLY A 84 -27.83 -1.09 21.51
CA GLY A 84 -27.34 0.01 20.69
C GLY A 84 -25.88 0.40 20.95
N GLN A 85 -25.14 -0.39 21.75
CA GLN A 85 -23.73 -0.11 22.05
C GLN A 85 -22.80 -0.76 21.04
N LYS A 86 -21.71 -0.09 20.70
CA LYS A 86 -20.66 -0.63 19.86
C LYS A 86 -19.60 -1.33 20.72
N LYS A 87 -19.22 -2.55 20.32
CA LYS A 87 -18.13 -3.31 20.96
C LYS A 87 -16.78 -3.03 20.33
N SER A 88 -16.78 -2.46 19.14
CA SER A 88 -15.57 -2.14 18.37
C SER A 88 -15.74 -0.85 17.59
N HIS A 89 -14.61 -0.26 17.21
CA HIS A 89 -14.55 0.97 16.45
C HIS A 89 -13.51 0.86 15.33
N PHE A 90 -13.92 1.16 14.13
CA PHE A 90 -13.05 1.25 12.97
C PHE A 90 -12.07 2.42 13.13
N ILE A 91 -10.79 2.16 12.82
CA ILE A 91 -9.70 3.15 12.90
C ILE A 91 -9.14 3.44 11.52
N TYR A 92 -8.85 2.39 10.75
CA TYR A 92 -8.17 2.54 9.47
C TYR A 92 -8.44 1.35 8.55
N GLY A 93 -8.55 1.61 7.25
CA GLY A 93 -8.67 0.59 6.22
C GLY A 93 -7.79 0.90 5.02
N ASP A 94 -7.20 -0.11 4.44
CA ASP A 94 -6.42 0.01 3.22
C ASP A 94 -6.60 -1.24 2.37
N THR A 95 -7.16 -1.04 1.18
CA THR A 95 -7.36 -2.04 0.12
C THR A 95 -8.15 -3.27 0.58
N ASP A 96 -7.58 -4.11 1.42
CA ASP A 96 -8.09 -5.41 1.89
C ASP A 96 -7.89 -5.66 3.38
N SER A 97 -7.50 -4.63 4.13
CA SER A 97 -7.25 -4.72 5.57
C SER A 97 -8.03 -3.69 6.37
N ILE A 98 -8.48 -4.10 7.56
CA ILE A 98 -9.21 -3.28 8.52
C ILE A 98 -8.44 -3.26 9.82
N LYS A 99 -8.24 -2.07 10.37
CA LYS A 99 -7.67 -1.85 11.70
C LYS A 99 -8.76 -1.29 12.59
N TYR A 100 -8.98 -1.91 13.74
CA TYR A 100 -10.05 -1.51 14.67
C TYR A 100 -9.63 -1.73 16.13
N ILE A 101 -10.33 -1.09 17.04
CA ILE A 101 -10.20 -1.28 18.49
C ILE A 101 -11.46 -1.99 18.99
N GLY A 102 -11.30 -2.87 19.97
CA GLY A 102 -12.38 -3.63 20.56
C GLY A 102 -12.53 -5.03 19.98
N GLU A 103 -13.72 -5.62 20.12
CA GLU A 103 -14.01 -6.98 19.71
C GLU A 103 -15.01 -7.00 18.57
N ALA A 104 -14.61 -7.50 17.41
CA ALA A 104 -15.49 -7.75 16.28
C ALA A 104 -15.50 -9.24 15.94
N ASP A 105 -16.68 -9.79 15.67
CA ASP A 105 -16.85 -11.21 15.35
C ASP A 105 -17.14 -11.41 13.86
N PHE A 106 -16.16 -11.94 13.16
CA PHE A 106 -16.23 -12.26 11.74
C PHE A 106 -16.65 -13.72 11.45
N LYS A 107 -16.97 -14.53 12.47
CA LYS A 107 -17.18 -15.98 12.31
C LYS A 107 -18.31 -16.33 11.34
N ASP A 108 -19.46 -15.71 11.50
CA ASP A 108 -20.62 -16.01 10.65
C ASP A 108 -20.38 -15.55 9.23
N TYR A 109 -19.88 -14.33 9.05
CA TYR A 109 -19.46 -13.83 7.73
C TYR A 109 -18.44 -14.75 7.06
N ASN A 110 -17.38 -15.12 7.76
CA ASN A 110 -16.33 -15.98 7.23
C ASN A 110 -16.88 -17.37 6.87
N LYS A 111 -17.79 -17.94 7.68
CA LYS A 111 -18.42 -19.22 7.42
C LYS A 111 -19.23 -19.21 6.13
N GLU A 112 -20.06 -18.20 5.94
CA GLU A 112 -20.85 -18.01 4.71
C GLU A 112 -19.95 -17.80 3.50
N ARG A 113 -18.93 -16.94 3.65
CA ARG A 113 -17.99 -16.64 2.59
C ARG A 113 -17.19 -17.86 2.15
N ILE A 114 -16.71 -18.67 3.10
CA ILE A 114 -16.01 -19.94 2.81
C ILE A 114 -16.95 -20.91 2.06
N ALA A 115 -18.21 -21.00 2.47
CA ALA A 115 -19.17 -21.88 1.80
C ALA A 115 -19.41 -21.46 0.35
N GLU A 116 -19.54 -20.15 0.09
CA GLU A 116 -19.65 -19.61 -1.26
C GLU A 116 -18.39 -19.84 -2.09
N CYS A 117 -17.21 -19.57 -1.53
CA CYS A 117 -15.93 -19.79 -2.21
C CYS A 117 -15.70 -21.25 -2.57
N ARG A 118 -16.17 -22.19 -1.74
CA ARG A 118 -16.10 -23.63 -2.07
C ARG A 118 -16.99 -24.01 -3.26
N LYS A 119 -18.16 -23.38 -3.39
CA LYS A 119 -19.08 -23.63 -4.52
C LYS A 119 -18.54 -23.04 -5.83
N THR A 120 -17.93 -21.86 -5.75
CA THR A 120 -17.46 -21.12 -6.93
C THR A 120 -16.00 -21.40 -7.31
N GLY A 121 -15.25 -22.12 -6.46
CA GLY A 121 -13.82 -22.33 -6.65
C GLY A 121 -12.98 -21.07 -6.39
N ALA A 122 -13.50 -20.04 -5.71
CA ALA A 122 -12.84 -18.78 -5.44
C ALA A 122 -11.85 -18.88 -4.27
N PHE A 123 -10.83 -19.72 -4.41
CA PHE A 123 -9.76 -19.87 -3.42
C PHE A 123 -8.41 -20.13 -4.10
N ALA A 124 -7.34 -19.79 -3.41
CA ALA A 124 -5.98 -20.15 -3.79
C ALA A 124 -5.39 -21.14 -2.80
N VAL A 125 -4.45 -21.96 -3.27
CA VAL A 125 -3.71 -22.90 -2.42
C VAL A 125 -2.26 -22.42 -2.33
N ASP A 126 -1.77 -22.26 -1.11
CA ASP A 126 -0.38 -21.87 -0.90
C ASP A 126 0.59 -23.06 -1.13
N PRO A 127 1.91 -22.81 -1.18
CA PRO A 127 2.90 -23.88 -1.34
C PRO A 127 2.90 -24.95 -0.22
N LYS A 128 2.27 -24.65 0.92
CA LYS A 128 2.12 -25.57 2.06
C LYS A 128 0.81 -26.36 2.00
N GLY A 129 -0.02 -26.13 0.98
CA GLY A 129 -1.31 -26.81 0.81
C GLY A 129 -2.47 -26.16 1.57
N LYS A 130 -2.26 -25.01 2.27
CA LYS A 130 -3.34 -24.27 2.93
C LYS A 130 -4.18 -23.54 1.90
N LYS A 131 -5.51 -23.64 2.01
CA LYS A 131 -6.46 -22.90 1.19
C LYS A 131 -6.72 -21.51 1.76
N HIS A 132 -6.63 -20.49 0.90
CA HIS A 132 -6.98 -19.10 1.19
C HIS A 132 -8.21 -18.75 0.38
N TYR A 133 -9.31 -18.47 1.06
CA TYR A 133 -10.60 -18.16 0.43
C TYR A 133 -10.71 -16.65 0.19
N MET A 134 -11.25 -16.27 -0.97
CA MET A 134 -11.37 -14.85 -1.34
C MET A 134 -12.41 -14.12 -0.51
N GLY A 135 -12.01 -12.97 0.06
CA GLY A 135 -12.86 -12.11 0.86
C GLY A 135 -13.14 -12.60 2.29
N VAL A 136 -12.38 -13.58 2.78
CA VAL A 136 -12.41 -14.01 4.18
C VAL A 136 -11.46 -13.12 4.98
N PHE A 137 -11.92 -12.62 6.12
CA PHE A 137 -11.08 -11.86 7.05
C PHE A 137 -10.33 -12.81 7.97
N GLU A 138 -9.00 -12.79 7.88
CA GLU A 138 -8.11 -13.50 8.80
C GLU A 138 -7.50 -12.49 9.78
N SER A 139 -7.43 -12.85 11.07
CA SER A 139 -6.77 -12.02 12.06
C SER A 139 -5.25 -12.00 11.83
N GLU A 140 -4.65 -10.82 11.97
CA GLU A 140 -3.20 -10.63 12.03
C GLU A 140 -2.67 -10.64 13.47
N ASP A 141 -3.55 -10.93 14.47
CA ASP A 141 -3.17 -10.96 15.87
C ASP A 141 -2.07 -11.97 16.13
N GLU A 142 -1.11 -11.57 16.95
CA GLU A 142 -0.05 -12.46 17.36
C GLU A 142 -0.59 -13.43 18.43
N PRO A 143 -0.29 -14.73 18.35
CA PRO A 143 -0.84 -15.74 19.27
C PRO A 143 -0.56 -15.43 20.75
N ASP A 144 0.60 -14.84 21.03
CA ASP A 144 1.05 -14.58 22.40
C ASP A 144 0.40 -13.35 23.03
N THR A 145 -0.06 -12.40 22.22
CA THR A 145 -0.58 -11.10 22.72
C THR A 145 -2.06 -10.91 22.50
N GLY A 146 -2.65 -11.63 21.54
CA GLY A 146 -4.06 -11.50 21.16
C GLY A 146 -4.39 -10.19 20.44
N PHE A 147 -3.41 -9.47 19.92
CA PHE A 147 -3.58 -8.26 19.11
C PHE A 147 -2.43 -8.08 18.11
N ALA A 148 -2.69 -7.43 16.98
CA ALA A 148 -1.69 -7.13 15.97
C ALA A 148 -0.85 -5.89 16.30
N TYR A 149 -1.46 -4.89 16.94
CA TYR A 149 -0.81 -3.62 17.28
C TYR A 149 -1.18 -3.18 18.69
N LYS A 150 -0.16 -2.83 19.49
CA LYS A 150 -0.37 -2.25 20.83
C LYS A 150 -0.57 -0.74 20.76
N ALA A 151 0.05 -0.09 19.82
CA ALA A 151 -0.15 1.33 19.52
C ALA A 151 -0.17 1.55 18.02
N PHE A 152 -1.02 2.44 17.55
CA PHE A 152 -1.22 2.74 16.14
C PHE A 152 -1.48 4.23 15.94
N ARG A 153 -0.86 4.81 14.91
CA ARG A 153 -1.03 6.21 14.53
C ARG A 153 -1.09 6.34 13.01
N THR A 154 -2.05 7.08 12.50
CA THR A 154 -2.21 7.31 11.06
C THR A 154 -2.24 8.79 10.71
N MET A 155 -1.69 9.13 9.55
CA MET A 155 -1.71 10.47 8.95
C MET A 155 -2.44 10.47 7.60
N GLY A 156 -3.22 9.42 7.33
CA GLY A 156 -3.99 9.28 6.10
C GLY A 156 -3.65 8.01 5.33
N ALA A 157 -4.14 7.92 4.10
CA ALA A 157 -3.99 6.75 3.25
C ALA A 157 -2.53 6.37 3.04
N LYS A 158 -2.18 5.11 3.35
CA LYS A 158 -0.82 4.55 3.22
C LYS A 158 0.25 5.33 4.00
N LYS A 159 -0.16 6.00 5.09
CA LYS A 159 0.73 6.72 6.01
C LYS A 159 0.36 6.38 7.44
N TYR A 160 0.96 5.33 7.98
CA TYR A 160 0.75 4.92 9.37
C TYR A 160 2.01 4.34 9.99
N ALA A 161 2.09 4.45 11.32
CA ALA A 161 3.11 3.83 12.14
C ALA A 161 2.45 3.06 13.29
N PHE A 162 3.11 2.02 13.78
CA PHE A 162 2.58 1.19 14.84
C PHE A 162 3.70 0.54 15.67
N LYS A 163 3.33 0.12 16.88
CA LYS A 163 4.14 -0.76 17.73
C LYS A 163 3.37 -2.05 18.03
N LYS A 164 4.06 -3.18 17.94
CA LYS A 164 3.54 -4.48 18.38
C LYS A 164 3.61 -4.64 19.89
N HIS A 165 4.65 -4.12 20.51
CA HIS A 165 4.87 -4.03 21.97
C HIS A 165 5.22 -2.59 22.32
N LEU A 166 4.79 -2.10 23.49
CA LEU A 166 5.04 -0.72 23.88
C LEU A 166 6.53 -0.37 23.93
N ASP A 167 7.33 -1.29 24.45
CA ASP A 167 8.79 -1.15 24.54
C ASP A 167 9.53 -1.66 23.28
N GLY A 168 8.78 -2.09 22.28
CA GLY A 168 9.33 -2.62 21.03
C GLY A 168 9.61 -1.53 20.00
N PRO A 169 10.23 -1.94 18.87
CA PRO A 169 10.55 -1.04 17.77
C PRO A 169 9.28 -0.48 17.13
N THR A 170 9.41 0.73 16.58
CA THR A 170 8.39 1.35 15.75
C THR A 170 8.46 0.80 14.33
N TYR A 171 7.31 0.51 13.75
CA TYR A 171 7.16 0.10 12.37
C TYR A 171 6.41 1.18 11.61
N VAL A 172 6.79 1.39 10.35
CA VAL A 172 6.12 2.36 9.47
C VAL A 172 5.60 1.69 8.20
N THR A 173 4.53 2.21 7.69
CA THR A 173 4.05 1.92 6.33
C THR A 173 3.70 3.23 5.66
N ILE A 174 4.60 3.69 4.82
CA ILE A 174 4.48 4.95 4.08
C ILE A 174 4.93 4.66 2.65
N SER A 175 4.14 5.11 1.68
CA SER A 175 4.56 5.04 0.28
C SER A 175 5.77 5.96 0.05
N GLY A 176 6.86 5.41 -0.45
CA GLY A 176 8.10 6.15 -0.66
C GLY A 176 9.09 6.13 0.52
N VAL A 177 8.77 5.44 1.61
CA VAL A 177 9.68 5.28 2.76
C VAL A 177 10.04 3.81 2.96
N ASN A 178 11.31 3.53 3.18
CA ASN A 178 11.77 2.18 3.51
C ASN A 178 11.28 1.78 4.90
N LYS A 179 10.51 0.70 5.00
CA LYS A 179 9.85 0.28 6.24
C LYS A 179 10.81 0.05 7.41
N ALA A 180 11.93 -0.64 7.15
CA ALA A 180 12.89 -0.97 8.21
C ALA A 180 13.65 0.27 8.69
N LYS A 181 14.13 1.09 7.76
CA LYS A 181 14.86 2.32 8.10
C LYS A 181 13.95 3.36 8.73
N GLY A 182 12.71 3.52 8.21
CA GLY A 182 11.77 4.52 8.72
C GLY A 182 11.37 4.30 10.17
N GLY A 183 11.12 3.04 10.56
CA GLY A 183 10.87 2.71 11.97
C GLY A 183 12.06 3.06 12.86
N ALA A 184 13.27 2.64 12.45
CA ALA A 184 14.49 2.92 13.20
C ALA A 184 14.80 4.43 13.29
N GLU A 185 14.41 5.20 12.26
CA GLU A 185 14.59 6.65 12.25
C GLU A 185 13.65 7.35 13.23
N LEU A 186 12.40 6.89 13.33
CA LEU A 186 11.48 7.36 14.39
C LEU A 186 11.99 7.02 15.79
N ASP A 187 12.53 5.81 15.98
CA ASP A 187 13.05 5.36 17.29
C ASP A 187 14.31 6.12 17.74
N LYS A 188 15.04 6.77 16.84
CA LYS A 188 16.14 7.72 17.19
C LYS A 188 15.61 9.01 17.87
N HIS A 189 14.31 9.27 17.75
CA HIS A 189 13.59 10.37 18.38
C HIS A 189 12.63 9.82 19.44
N ASP A 190 11.40 10.30 19.50
CA ASP A 190 10.40 9.83 20.48
C ASP A 190 9.55 8.65 19.95
N GLY A 191 10.07 7.85 19.02
CA GLY A 191 9.40 6.70 18.45
C GLY A 191 8.07 7.07 17.78
N LEU A 192 6.99 6.41 18.18
CA LEU A 192 5.67 6.63 17.57
C LEU A 192 5.15 8.08 17.76
N GLU A 193 5.56 8.79 18.82
CA GLU A 193 5.14 10.15 19.04
C GLU A 193 5.74 11.14 18.03
N SER A 194 6.92 10.83 17.51
CA SER A 194 7.54 11.59 16.42
C SER A 194 6.83 11.43 15.06
N PHE A 195 5.93 10.45 14.94
CA PHE A 195 5.14 10.27 13.72
C PHE A 195 4.06 11.34 13.61
N SER A 196 4.46 12.53 13.19
CA SER A 196 3.63 13.73 13.07
C SER A 196 3.94 14.51 11.80
N GLU A 197 3.05 15.42 11.44
CA GLU A 197 3.26 16.29 10.29
C GLU A 197 4.56 17.09 10.43
N GLY A 198 5.31 17.15 9.33
CA GLY A 198 6.60 17.82 9.29
C GLY A 198 7.79 16.95 9.68
N PHE A 199 7.60 15.72 10.18
CA PHE A 199 8.72 14.81 10.43
C PHE A 199 9.45 14.48 9.13
N VAL A 200 10.77 14.54 9.14
CA VAL A 200 11.62 14.32 7.96
C VAL A 200 12.40 13.03 8.10
N PHE A 201 12.11 12.07 7.23
CA PHE A 201 12.91 10.87 7.07
C PHE A 201 14.12 11.21 6.18
N VAL A 202 15.30 11.17 6.73
CA VAL A 202 16.55 11.56 6.05
C VAL A 202 17.17 10.39 5.29
N GLU A 203 17.20 9.20 5.94
CA GLU A 203 17.84 8.00 5.39
C GLU A 203 16.83 6.99 4.83
N ALA A 204 15.57 7.11 5.25
CA ALA A 204 14.51 6.18 4.94
C ALA A 204 13.64 6.62 3.76
N GLY A 205 13.83 7.83 3.23
CA GLY A 205 13.15 8.33 2.05
C GLY A 205 13.38 7.44 0.82
N GLY A 206 12.74 7.78 -0.28
CA GLY A 206 12.93 7.10 -1.56
C GLY A 206 14.34 7.30 -2.13
N THR A 207 14.44 7.19 -3.41
CA THR A 207 15.68 7.47 -4.13
C THR A 207 15.41 8.53 -5.19
N GLU A 208 16.36 9.41 -5.37
CA GLU A 208 16.35 10.38 -6.45
C GLU A 208 17.55 10.15 -7.38
N SER A 209 17.37 10.47 -8.64
CA SER A 209 18.44 10.43 -9.63
C SER A 209 19.14 11.77 -9.64
N VAL A 210 20.42 11.77 -9.33
CA VAL A 210 21.24 12.98 -9.31
C VAL A 210 22.27 12.89 -10.43
N TYR A 211 22.39 13.95 -11.21
CA TYR A 211 23.41 14.09 -12.23
C TYR A 211 24.75 14.36 -11.57
N SER A 212 25.77 13.66 -12.06
CA SER A 212 27.16 13.95 -11.72
C SER A 212 27.83 14.61 -12.93
N ASP A 213 28.44 15.75 -12.71
CA ASP A 213 29.30 16.41 -13.74
C ASP A 213 30.60 15.62 -13.98
N GLU A 214 30.96 14.72 -13.06
CA GLU A 214 32.10 13.82 -13.21
C GLU A 214 31.61 12.38 -13.44
N PRO A 215 31.67 11.86 -14.67
CA PRO A 215 31.26 10.51 -15.00
C PRO A 215 32.19 9.49 -14.32
N GLN A 216 31.59 8.58 -13.55
CA GLN A 216 32.30 7.44 -12.98
C GLN A 216 32.29 6.27 -13.96
N ILE A 217 33.45 5.87 -14.47
CA ILE A 217 33.59 4.69 -15.33
C ILE A 217 33.30 3.43 -14.51
N LYS A 218 32.23 2.71 -14.86
CA LYS A 218 31.93 1.40 -14.31
C LYS A 218 32.09 0.34 -15.38
N LYS A 219 32.91 -0.66 -15.09
CA LYS A 219 33.16 -1.79 -15.98
C LYS A 219 32.11 -2.88 -15.76
N TYR A 220 31.48 -3.30 -16.83
CA TYR A 220 30.50 -4.40 -16.81
C TYR A 220 30.95 -5.49 -17.78
N GLN A 221 30.77 -6.74 -17.40
CA GLN A 221 30.94 -7.86 -18.32
C GLN A 221 29.58 -8.28 -18.88
N ILE A 222 29.38 -8.12 -20.18
CA ILE A 222 28.18 -8.50 -20.90
C ILE A 222 28.59 -9.44 -22.03
N ASP A 223 28.08 -10.65 -22.03
CA ASP A 223 28.36 -11.69 -23.03
C ASP A 223 29.87 -11.96 -23.25
N GLY A 224 30.65 -11.90 -22.19
CA GLY A 224 32.10 -12.13 -22.24
C GLY A 224 32.93 -10.93 -22.72
N HIS A 225 32.31 -9.81 -23.00
CA HIS A 225 32.97 -8.54 -23.35
C HIS A 225 32.94 -7.57 -22.19
N GLU A 226 34.08 -6.92 -21.91
CA GLU A 226 34.19 -5.83 -20.96
C GLU A 226 33.70 -4.54 -21.62
N ILE A 227 32.64 -3.93 -21.04
CA ILE A 227 32.04 -2.70 -21.53
C ILE A 227 32.20 -1.63 -20.44
N ASP A 228 32.83 -0.50 -20.84
CA ASP A 228 32.91 0.67 -19.98
C ASP A 228 31.61 1.49 -20.12
N ILE A 229 30.86 1.57 -19.03
CA ILE A 229 29.68 2.43 -18.95
C ILE A 229 30.02 3.61 -18.03
N THR A 230 29.84 4.80 -18.52
CA THR A 230 30.00 6.06 -17.75
C THR A 230 28.62 6.61 -17.40
N PRO A 231 27.95 6.11 -16.32
CA PRO A 231 26.69 6.68 -15.93
C PRO A 231 26.93 8.09 -15.34
N ASN A 232 26.29 9.07 -15.93
CA ASN A 232 26.22 10.42 -15.38
C ASN A 232 25.18 10.54 -14.27
N ILE A 233 24.47 9.43 -13.96
CA ILE A 233 23.36 9.40 -13.03
C ILE A 233 23.77 8.57 -11.83
N SER A 234 23.68 9.16 -10.66
CA SER A 234 23.76 8.48 -9.37
C SER A 234 22.39 8.43 -8.74
N ILE A 235 22.04 7.28 -8.17
CA ILE A 235 20.82 7.13 -7.38
C ILE A 235 21.19 7.36 -5.92
N LEU A 236 20.71 8.45 -5.35
CA LEU A 236 20.95 8.82 -3.96
C LEU A 236 19.68 8.65 -3.13
N PRO A 237 19.79 8.37 -1.82
CA PRO A 237 18.66 8.45 -0.93
C PRO A 237 18.09 9.86 -0.94
N SER A 238 16.77 9.97 -1.10
CA SER A 238 16.06 11.25 -0.96
C SER A 238 15.46 11.36 0.43
N THR A 239 15.29 12.57 0.91
CA THR A 239 14.52 12.85 2.13
C THR A 239 13.02 12.72 1.85
N TYR A 240 12.25 12.33 2.87
CA TYR A 240 10.79 12.30 2.80
C TYR A 240 10.21 13.08 3.97
N THR A 241 9.46 14.13 3.68
CA THR A 241 8.75 14.90 4.72
C THR A 241 7.34 14.34 4.88
N LEU A 242 6.99 13.94 6.10
CA LEU A 242 5.66 13.44 6.44
C LEU A 242 4.65 14.58 6.41
N GLY A 243 3.69 14.49 5.53
CA GLY A 243 2.60 15.45 5.41
C GLY A 243 1.25 14.77 5.50
N ILE A 244 0.25 15.50 5.94
CA ILE A 244 -1.16 15.12 5.86
C ILE A 244 -1.61 15.24 4.40
N THR A 245 -2.34 14.26 3.88
CA THR A 245 -2.97 14.43 2.56
C THR A 245 -4.11 15.43 2.67
N GLY A 246 -4.25 16.32 1.68
CA GLY A 246 -5.29 17.36 1.71
C GLY A 246 -6.72 16.82 1.85
N GLU A 247 -6.97 15.59 1.41
CA GLU A 247 -8.24 14.92 1.59
C GLU A 247 -8.48 14.49 3.05
N TYR A 248 -7.45 13.97 3.72
CA TYR A 248 -7.49 13.63 5.15
C TYR A 248 -7.63 14.89 6.01
N GLU A 249 -6.96 15.99 5.65
CA GLU A 249 -7.12 17.28 6.31
C GLU A 249 -8.56 17.80 6.21
N ARG A 250 -9.21 17.66 5.04
CA ARG A 250 -10.62 18.03 4.87
C ARG A 250 -11.53 17.20 5.76
N ILE A 251 -11.30 15.87 5.84
CA ILE A 251 -12.09 14.97 6.70
C ILE A 251 -11.91 15.36 8.17
N ILE A 252 -10.69 15.59 8.63
CA ILE A 252 -10.44 16.01 10.01
C ILE A 252 -11.12 17.35 10.33
N LYS A 253 -11.03 18.33 9.44
CA LYS A 253 -11.73 19.62 9.58
C LYS A 253 -13.24 19.43 9.64
N TYR A 254 -13.78 18.57 8.79
CA TYR A 254 -15.21 18.24 8.81
C TYR A 254 -15.61 17.58 10.13
N CYS A 255 -14.89 16.56 10.59
CA CYS A 255 -15.17 15.89 11.85
C CYS A 255 -15.07 16.83 13.06
N ARG A 256 -14.06 17.71 13.11
CA ARG A 256 -13.94 18.72 14.15
C ARG A 256 -15.13 19.66 14.18
N ASN A 257 -15.58 20.13 13.02
CA ASN A 257 -16.78 20.99 12.93
C ASN A 257 -18.04 20.28 13.42
N TYR A 258 -18.12 18.95 13.31
CA TYR A 258 -19.25 18.17 13.85
C TYR A 258 -19.14 17.96 15.37
N ILE A 259 -17.92 17.75 15.88
CA ILE A 259 -17.68 17.60 17.33
C ILE A 259 -17.96 18.91 18.06
N ASP A 260 -17.61 20.04 17.44
CA ASP A 260 -17.81 21.36 18.02
C ASP A 260 -19.27 21.85 17.91
N ARG A 261 -20.15 21.11 17.24
CA ARG A 261 -21.60 21.41 17.11
C ARG A 261 -22.45 20.17 17.42
N PRO A 262 -22.54 19.80 18.70
CA PRO A 262 -23.33 18.62 19.12
C PRO A 262 -24.85 18.78 18.90
N ASP A 263 -25.31 19.98 18.63
CA ASP A 263 -26.70 20.34 18.34
C ASP A 263 -27.15 19.97 16.91
N MET A 264 -26.24 19.47 16.06
CA MET A 264 -26.53 19.01 14.70
C MET A 264 -26.58 17.48 14.58
N LEU A 265 -26.46 16.74 15.66
CA LEU A 265 -26.63 15.30 15.76
C LEU A 265 -28.03 15.00 16.34
#